data_4f1f081a6414fc5dbd1396233b4c8407
#
_entry.id   4f1f081a6414fc5dbd1396233b4c8407
#
_cell.length_a   1.000
_cell.length_b   1.000
_cell.length_c   1.000
_cell.angle_alpha   90.00
_cell.angle_beta   90.00
_cell.angle_gamma   90.00
#
_symmetry.space_group_name_H-M   'P 1'
#
loop_
_entity.id
_entity.type
_entity.pdbx_description
1 polymer ?
#
loop_
_entity_poly.entity_id
_entity_poly.type
_entity_poly.pdbx_seq_one_letter_code
_entity_poly.pdbx_strand_id
1 'polypeptide(L)'
;MPHSDAIPASLPLNDPHARARAAFVARLKPGAHLLNGQCSTGEDLCWLRAEGYVVTAGDAVLADAKVASQQSGQAVRVCPLPRMHSVLPYDGIWLSRPLDSDAATLAPLLQQLATLLKAGSPICFPLLPSSEMSHDQQLHHLQQLVTTSGIALQLAPIETVSTNTPQSANQNASQYVMLLRGDHPAP
;
A
#
# COMPACT_ATOMS: atom_id res chain seq x y z
N MET A 1 -20.84 -19.49 30.72
CA MET A 1 -21.23 -18.42 29.82
C MET A 1 -20.25 -18.43 28.67
N PRO A 2 -20.62 -18.91 27.48
CA PRO A 2 -19.71 -18.90 26.32
C PRO A 2 -19.67 -17.48 25.75
N HIS A 3 -18.46 -16.94 25.62
CA HIS A 3 -18.19 -15.72 24.87
C HIS A 3 -18.46 -16.01 23.40
N SER A 4 -19.45 -15.32 22.88
CA SER A 4 -19.79 -15.32 21.47
C SER A 4 -18.72 -14.50 20.74
N ASP A 5 -17.78 -15.20 20.11
CA ASP A 5 -16.84 -14.58 19.15
C ASP A 5 -17.67 -14.05 17.99
N ALA A 6 -17.89 -12.74 18.02
CA ALA A 6 -18.45 -12.04 16.89
C ALA A 6 -17.38 -12.05 15.77
N ILE A 7 -17.58 -12.91 14.78
CA ILE A 7 -16.87 -12.85 13.49
C ILE A 7 -17.07 -11.42 12.96
N PRO A 8 -15.98 -10.66 12.69
CA PRO A 8 -16.13 -9.33 12.14
C PRO A 8 -16.92 -9.41 10.83
N ALA A 9 -17.96 -8.58 10.75
CA ALA A 9 -18.83 -8.49 9.58
C ALA A 9 -17.96 -8.38 8.32
N SER A 10 -18.21 -9.27 7.35
CA SER A 10 -17.56 -9.27 6.06
C SER A 10 -17.62 -7.86 5.46
N LEU A 11 -16.46 -7.24 5.29
CA LEU A 11 -16.33 -5.95 4.62
C LEU A 11 -17.02 -6.04 3.25
N PRO A 12 -17.77 -5.01 2.83
CA PRO A 12 -18.47 -5.04 1.56
C PRO A 12 -17.44 -5.25 0.43
N LEU A 13 -17.59 -6.33 -0.32
CA LEU A 13 -16.71 -6.72 -1.44
C LEU A 13 -16.58 -5.64 -2.54
N ASN A 14 -17.36 -4.58 -2.45
CA ASN A 14 -17.35 -3.44 -3.35
C ASN A 14 -16.42 -2.29 -2.90
N ASP A 15 -15.82 -2.38 -1.70
CA ASP A 15 -14.89 -1.36 -1.23
C ASP A 15 -13.49 -1.60 -1.81
N PRO A 16 -12.95 -0.64 -2.62
CA PRO A 16 -11.61 -0.75 -3.19
C PRO A 16 -10.50 -0.92 -2.14
N HIS A 17 -10.64 -0.29 -0.99
CA HIS A 17 -9.70 -0.40 0.12
C HIS A 17 -9.68 -1.82 0.71
N ALA A 18 -10.85 -2.39 0.96
CA ALA A 18 -10.97 -3.76 1.46
C ALA A 18 -10.39 -4.78 0.47
N ARG A 19 -10.64 -4.60 -0.84
CA ARG A 19 -10.04 -5.45 -1.89
C ARG A 19 -8.52 -5.34 -1.93
N ALA A 20 -8.00 -4.12 -1.84
CA ALA A 20 -6.56 -3.90 -1.82
C ALA A 20 -5.91 -4.55 -0.60
N ARG A 21 -6.52 -4.42 0.58
CA ARG A 21 -6.07 -5.08 1.81
C ARG A 21 -6.05 -6.60 1.65
N ALA A 22 -7.13 -7.20 1.13
CA ALA A 22 -7.19 -8.64 0.90
C ALA A 22 -6.13 -9.13 -0.10
N ALA A 23 -5.97 -8.42 -1.23
CA ALA A 23 -4.95 -8.76 -2.23
C ALA A 23 -3.52 -8.63 -1.70
N PHE A 24 -3.27 -7.63 -0.85
CA PHE A 24 -1.96 -7.42 -0.23
C PHE A 24 -1.60 -8.53 0.74
N VAL A 25 -2.49 -8.85 1.69
CA VAL A 25 -2.23 -9.89 2.70
C VAL A 25 -2.14 -11.29 2.10
N ALA A 26 -2.85 -11.57 1.00
CA ALA A 26 -2.77 -12.84 0.28
C ALA A 26 -1.35 -13.15 -0.26
N ARG A 27 -0.47 -12.14 -0.34
CA ARG A 27 0.93 -12.27 -0.80
C ARG A 27 1.94 -12.32 0.33
N LEU A 28 1.48 -12.24 1.58
CA LEU A 28 2.33 -12.19 2.76
C LEU A 28 2.33 -13.51 3.52
N LYS A 29 3.42 -13.78 4.19
CA LYS A 29 3.51 -14.88 5.15
C LYS A 29 3.05 -14.39 6.53
N PRO A 30 2.49 -15.28 7.38
CA PRO A 30 2.20 -14.93 8.76
C PRO A 30 3.41 -14.34 9.47
N GLY A 31 3.22 -13.28 10.24
CA GLY A 31 4.28 -12.59 10.97
C GLY A 31 5.28 -11.80 10.11
N ALA A 32 4.97 -11.55 8.82
CA ALA A 32 5.81 -10.78 7.93
C ALA A 32 6.15 -9.40 8.52
N HIS A 33 7.36 -8.89 8.20
CA HIS A 33 7.79 -7.56 8.59
C HIS A 33 7.48 -6.54 7.49
N LEU A 34 6.62 -5.60 7.79
CA LEU A 34 6.07 -4.64 6.85
C LEU A 34 6.52 -3.20 7.15
N LEU A 35 6.56 -2.38 6.10
CA LEU A 35 6.60 -0.93 6.23
C LEU A 35 5.20 -0.36 5.97
N ASN A 36 4.65 0.38 6.93
CA ASN A 36 3.51 1.27 6.70
C ASN A 36 4.01 2.71 6.58
N GLY A 37 4.11 3.18 5.35
CA GLY A 37 4.52 4.55 5.05
C GLY A 37 3.35 5.51 4.95
N GLN A 38 3.57 6.79 5.30
CA GLN A 38 2.52 7.83 5.28
C GLN A 38 1.27 7.39 6.05
N CYS A 39 1.48 6.88 7.27
CA CYS A 39 0.46 6.15 8.03
C CYS A 39 -0.73 7.03 8.49
N SER A 40 -0.69 8.35 8.28
CA SER A 40 -1.80 9.27 8.50
C SER A 40 -2.43 9.11 9.90
N THR A 41 -3.72 8.77 9.97
CA THR A 41 -4.43 8.53 11.23
C THR A 41 -4.02 7.24 11.94
N GLY A 42 -3.31 6.33 11.26
CA GLY A 42 -2.90 5.03 11.82
C GLY A 42 -3.92 3.91 11.67
N GLU A 43 -4.99 4.11 10.89
CA GLU A 43 -6.02 3.07 10.67
C GLU A 43 -5.41 1.82 10.02
N ASP A 44 -4.67 1.99 8.92
CA ASP A 44 -3.99 0.86 8.26
C ASP A 44 -2.92 0.22 9.14
N LEU A 45 -2.23 1.02 9.95
CA LEU A 45 -1.26 0.52 10.92
C LEU A 45 -1.92 -0.39 11.95
N CYS A 46 -3.07 0.04 12.50
CA CYS A 46 -3.85 -0.77 13.44
C CYS A 46 -4.35 -2.06 12.78
N TRP A 47 -4.85 -1.97 11.55
CA TRP A 47 -5.30 -3.13 10.79
C TRP A 47 -4.14 -4.13 10.56
N LEU A 48 -3.00 -3.71 10.04
CA LEU A 48 -1.85 -4.61 9.79
C LEU A 48 -1.38 -5.30 11.06
N ARG A 49 -1.39 -4.60 12.20
CA ARG A 49 -1.05 -5.20 13.49
C ARG A 49 -2.09 -6.20 13.98
N ALA A 50 -3.38 -5.91 13.77
CA ALA A 50 -4.46 -6.85 14.10
C ALA A 50 -4.40 -8.14 13.29
N GLU A 51 -3.89 -8.07 12.03
CA GLU A 51 -3.60 -9.24 11.19
C GLU A 51 -2.35 -10.03 11.65
N GLY A 52 -1.64 -9.57 12.69
CA GLY A 52 -0.49 -10.27 13.26
C GLY A 52 0.85 -9.96 12.60
N TYR A 53 0.96 -8.89 11.81
CA TYR A 53 2.21 -8.48 11.19
C TYR A 53 3.10 -7.63 12.11
N VAL A 54 4.41 -7.72 11.92
CA VAL A 54 5.38 -6.80 12.52
C VAL A 54 5.48 -5.56 11.64
N VAL A 55 5.14 -4.39 12.16
CA VAL A 55 5.03 -3.19 11.32
C VAL A 55 6.03 -2.12 11.79
N THR A 56 6.87 -1.66 10.87
CA THR A 56 7.58 -0.38 11.00
C THR A 56 6.69 0.70 10.40
N ALA A 57 6.39 1.76 11.14
CA ALA A 57 5.53 2.84 10.67
C ALA A 57 6.28 4.16 10.60
N GLY A 58 5.91 4.99 9.62
CA GLY A 58 6.47 6.32 9.44
C GLY A 58 5.55 7.30 8.74
N ASP A 59 5.65 8.57 9.15
CA ASP A 59 5.00 9.70 8.49
C ASP A 59 5.93 10.91 8.48
N ALA A 60 5.84 11.75 7.44
CA ALA A 60 6.60 12.98 7.37
C ALA A 60 6.04 14.07 8.28
N VAL A 61 4.75 14.01 8.57
CA VAL A 61 4.01 15.01 9.35
C VAL A 61 3.99 14.59 10.82
N LEU A 62 4.61 15.39 11.69
CA LEU A 62 4.69 15.09 13.12
C LEU A 62 3.32 14.92 13.78
N ALA A 63 2.32 15.73 13.38
CA ALA A 63 0.97 15.64 13.93
C ALA A 63 0.34 14.28 13.61
N ASP A 64 0.44 13.83 12.36
CA ASP A 64 -0.07 12.54 11.91
C ASP A 64 0.66 11.38 12.59
N ALA A 65 1.99 11.44 12.67
CA ALA A 65 2.80 10.45 13.38
C ALA A 65 2.39 10.32 14.87
N LYS A 66 2.07 11.43 15.53
CA LYS A 66 1.57 11.40 16.91
C LYS A 66 0.20 10.74 17.01
N VAL A 67 -0.74 11.09 16.13
CA VAL A 67 -2.09 10.50 16.10
C VAL A 67 -1.97 8.99 15.85
N ALA A 68 -1.23 8.59 14.81
CA ALA A 68 -1.03 7.18 14.47
C ALA A 68 -0.36 6.40 15.63
N SER A 69 0.62 7.00 16.30
CA SER A 69 1.27 6.38 17.46
C SER A 69 0.31 6.19 18.63
N GLN A 70 -0.54 7.18 18.92
CA GLN A 70 -1.55 7.09 19.97
C GLN A 70 -2.61 6.02 19.68
N GLN A 71 -3.10 5.98 18.44
CA GLN A 71 -4.13 5.02 18.04
C GLN A 71 -3.60 3.57 18.00
N SER A 72 -2.39 3.38 17.48
CA SER A 72 -1.81 2.04 17.31
C SER A 72 -1.09 1.50 18.55
N GLY A 73 -0.76 2.37 19.51
CA GLY A 73 0.02 1.99 20.68
C GLY A 73 1.48 1.61 20.36
N GLN A 74 2.02 2.06 19.21
CA GLN A 74 3.43 1.83 18.85
C GLN A 74 4.11 3.12 18.39
N ALA A 75 5.45 3.13 18.42
CA ALA A 75 6.23 4.24 17.90
C ALA A 75 6.06 4.40 16.38
N VAL A 76 5.85 5.63 15.93
CA VAL A 76 5.84 6.01 14.52
C VAL A 76 7.00 6.95 14.26
N ARG A 77 7.81 6.66 13.25
CA ARG A 77 8.96 7.48 12.87
C ARG A 77 8.49 8.76 12.18
N VAL A 78 9.00 9.91 12.62
CA VAL A 78 8.81 11.17 11.88
C VAL A 78 9.86 11.23 10.78
N CYS A 79 9.53 10.71 9.61
CA CYS A 79 10.46 10.56 8.51
C CYS A 79 9.73 10.60 7.17
N PRO A 80 10.14 11.48 6.23
CA PRO A 80 9.57 11.47 4.88
C PRO A 80 9.96 10.20 4.14
N LEU A 81 9.04 9.72 3.30
CA LEU A 81 9.18 8.45 2.59
C LEU A 81 10.52 8.29 1.84
N PRO A 82 11.04 9.32 1.12
CA PRO A 82 12.35 9.23 0.45
C PRO A 82 13.56 9.07 1.39
N ARG A 83 13.40 9.29 2.68
CA ARG A 83 14.46 9.11 3.69
C ARG A 83 14.27 7.85 4.54
N MET A 84 13.24 7.07 4.28
CA MET A 84 13.05 5.79 4.95
C MET A 84 14.17 4.83 4.53
N HIS A 85 14.77 4.18 5.50
CA HIS A 85 15.78 3.16 5.29
C HIS A 85 15.61 2.03 6.31
N SER A 86 16.09 0.86 5.97
CA SER A 86 16.08 -0.32 6.84
C SER A 86 17.32 -1.16 6.59
N VAL A 87 17.83 -1.76 7.65
CA VAL A 87 18.95 -2.72 7.56
C VAL A 87 18.49 -4.03 6.91
N LEU A 88 17.27 -4.45 7.22
CA LEU A 88 16.67 -5.66 6.65
C LEU A 88 15.54 -5.26 5.69
N PRO A 89 15.45 -5.89 4.52
CA PRO A 89 14.36 -5.62 3.60
C PRO A 89 13.02 -6.09 4.16
N TYR A 90 11.96 -5.38 3.80
CA TYR A 90 10.59 -5.66 4.20
C TYR A 90 9.97 -6.77 3.33
N ASP A 91 9.03 -7.50 3.91
CA ASP A 91 8.18 -8.47 3.22
C ASP A 91 7.01 -7.81 2.47
N GLY A 92 6.78 -6.51 2.69
CA GLY A 92 5.78 -5.71 1.99
C GLY A 92 5.80 -4.26 2.44
N ILE A 93 5.30 -3.37 1.57
CA ILE A 93 5.12 -1.94 1.85
C ILE A 93 3.66 -1.58 1.60
N TRP A 94 3.02 -1.00 2.59
CA TRP A 94 1.69 -0.40 2.49
C TRP A 94 1.79 1.10 2.68
N LEU A 95 1.30 1.89 1.73
CA LEU A 95 1.22 3.32 1.85
C LEU A 95 -0.24 3.73 2.05
N SER A 96 -0.52 4.48 3.10
CA SER A 96 -1.89 4.88 3.44
C SER A 96 -2.37 6.11 2.68
N ARG A 97 -1.45 6.82 2.01
CA ARG A 97 -1.75 7.98 1.16
C ARG A 97 -1.24 7.77 -0.25
N PRO A 98 -1.89 8.41 -1.24
CA PRO A 98 -1.42 8.36 -2.62
C PRO A 98 -0.04 9.01 -2.77
N LEU A 99 0.70 8.51 -3.75
CA LEU A 99 1.96 9.12 -4.18
C LEU A 99 1.68 10.23 -5.19
N ASP A 100 2.58 11.21 -5.23
CA ASP A 100 2.56 12.23 -6.28
C ASP A 100 2.74 11.56 -7.65
N SER A 101 1.95 11.97 -8.63
CA SER A 101 1.97 11.41 -9.97
C SER A 101 3.04 12.03 -10.88
N ASP A 102 3.76 13.07 -10.40
CA ASP A 102 4.87 13.64 -11.17
C ASP A 102 5.99 12.63 -11.37
N ALA A 103 6.29 12.33 -12.63
CA ALA A 103 7.26 11.29 -12.99
C ALA A 103 8.67 11.57 -12.46
N ALA A 104 9.06 12.86 -12.34
CA ALA A 104 10.37 13.25 -11.87
C ALA A 104 10.57 12.92 -10.38
N THR A 105 9.50 12.93 -9.60
CA THR A 105 9.52 12.59 -8.16
C THR A 105 9.15 11.15 -7.91
N LEU A 106 8.22 10.58 -8.68
CA LEU A 106 7.70 9.23 -8.49
C LEU A 106 8.73 8.15 -8.84
N ALA A 107 9.46 8.28 -9.96
CA ALA A 107 10.42 7.26 -10.38
C ALA A 107 11.55 7.05 -9.36
N PRO A 108 12.27 8.08 -8.87
CA PRO A 108 13.30 7.88 -7.85
C PRO A 108 12.74 7.37 -6.52
N LEU A 109 11.51 7.75 -6.16
CA LEU A 109 10.85 7.24 -4.96
C LEU A 109 10.53 5.74 -5.09
N LEU A 110 9.95 5.31 -6.20
CA LEU A 110 9.67 3.88 -6.46
C LEU A 110 10.96 3.05 -6.51
N GLN A 111 12.02 3.60 -7.12
CA GLN A 111 13.35 2.98 -7.12
C GLN A 111 13.84 2.73 -5.70
N GLN A 112 13.78 3.74 -4.83
CA GLN A 112 14.17 3.61 -3.44
C GLN A 112 13.30 2.60 -2.69
N LEU A 113 11.98 2.68 -2.82
CA LEU A 113 11.07 1.73 -2.16
C LEU A 113 11.32 0.28 -2.61
N ALA A 114 11.66 0.07 -3.88
CA ALA A 114 12.06 -1.24 -4.38
C ALA A 114 13.30 -1.78 -3.67
N THR A 115 14.27 -0.93 -3.29
CA THR A 115 15.46 -1.38 -2.53
C THR A 115 15.13 -1.82 -1.11
N LEU A 116 14.02 -1.33 -0.54
CA LEU A 116 13.57 -1.70 0.79
C LEU A 116 12.80 -3.02 0.83
N LEU A 117 12.43 -3.59 -0.32
CA LEU A 117 11.64 -4.81 -0.43
C LEU A 117 12.51 -6.04 -0.68
N LYS A 118 12.06 -7.19 -0.20
CA LYS A 118 12.54 -8.50 -0.67
C LYS A 118 12.03 -8.75 -2.08
N ALA A 119 12.74 -9.58 -2.85
CA ALA A 119 12.27 -10.05 -4.15
C ALA A 119 10.88 -10.73 -4.02
N GLY A 120 9.98 -10.48 -4.97
CA GLY A 120 8.61 -10.98 -4.96
C GLY A 120 7.65 -10.26 -3.99
N SER A 121 8.14 -9.35 -3.16
CA SER A 121 7.33 -8.67 -2.15
C SER A 121 6.48 -7.54 -2.73
N PRO A 122 5.23 -7.33 -2.21
CA PRO A 122 4.32 -6.32 -2.70
C PRO A 122 4.58 -4.93 -2.12
N ILE A 123 4.32 -3.91 -2.94
CA ILE A 123 4.03 -2.55 -2.51
C ILE A 123 2.62 -2.19 -2.95
N CYS A 124 1.81 -1.65 -2.05
CA CYS A 124 0.44 -1.24 -2.32
C CYS A 124 0.20 0.20 -1.88
N PHE A 125 -0.44 0.99 -2.71
CA PHE A 125 -0.79 2.39 -2.41
C PHE A 125 -2.03 2.84 -3.18
N PRO A 126 -2.79 3.82 -2.66
CA PRO A 126 -3.92 4.40 -3.37
C PRO A 126 -3.45 5.30 -4.51
N LEU A 127 -4.26 5.38 -5.57
CA LEU A 127 -4.13 6.36 -6.64
C LEU A 127 -5.06 7.54 -6.36
N LEU A 128 -4.59 8.74 -6.69
CA LEU A 128 -5.45 9.92 -6.67
C LEU A 128 -6.50 9.81 -7.78
N PRO A 129 -7.78 10.08 -7.48
CA PRO A 129 -8.77 10.26 -8.52
C PRO A 129 -8.33 11.41 -9.46
N SER A 130 -8.37 11.16 -10.76
CA SER A 130 -8.03 12.16 -11.76
C SER A 130 -9.25 12.45 -12.63
N SER A 131 -9.51 13.73 -12.89
CA SER A 131 -10.51 14.15 -13.88
C SER A 131 -10.00 14.02 -15.32
N GLU A 132 -8.68 13.94 -15.50
CA GLU A 132 -8.04 13.94 -16.82
C GLU A 132 -7.70 12.54 -17.31
N MET A 133 -7.50 11.58 -16.40
CA MET A 133 -7.10 10.21 -16.73
C MET A 133 -7.99 9.18 -16.05
N SER A 134 -8.44 8.18 -16.81
CA SER A 134 -9.08 7.02 -16.24
C SER A 134 -8.10 6.20 -15.40
N HIS A 135 -8.62 5.32 -14.56
CA HIS A 135 -7.79 4.40 -13.78
C HIS A 135 -6.84 3.57 -14.65
N ASP A 136 -7.35 3.02 -15.76
CA ASP A 136 -6.54 2.22 -16.67
C ASP A 136 -5.42 3.03 -17.32
N GLN A 137 -5.68 4.30 -17.63
CA GLN A 137 -4.65 5.22 -18.13
C GLN A 137 -3.60 5.52 -17.08
N GLN A 138 -3.98 5.69 -15.82
CA GLN A 138 -3.04 5.88 -14.71
C GLN A 138 -2.16 4.64 -14.49
N LEU A 139 -2.76 3.43 -14.55
CA LEU A 139 -2.01 2.17 -14.46
C LEU A 139 -1.04 2.00 -15.62
N HIS A 140 -1.49 2.32 -16.85
CA HIS A 140 -0.63 2.25 -18.04
C HIS A 140 0.55 3.22 -17.94
N HIS A 141 0.29 4.46 -17.51
CA HIS A 141 1.34 5.46 -17.28
C HIS A 141 2.36 5.01 -16.23
N LEU A 142 1.88 4.46 -15.11
CA LEU A 142 2.74 3.90 -14.07
C LEU A 142 3.59 2.73 -14.59
N GLN A 143 3.00 1.84 -15.38
CA GLN A 143 3.71 0.72 -16.01
C GLN A 143 4.80 1.21 -16.96
N GLN A 144 4.52 2.21 -17.77
CA GLN A 144 5.51 2.83 -18.65
C GLN A 144 6.65 3.46 -17.84
N LEU A 145 6.32 4.22 -16.78
CA LEU A 145 7.30 4.85 -15.91
C LEU A 145 8.25 3.82 -15.29
N VAL A 146 7.71 2.75 -14.72
CA VAL A 146 8.48 1.66 -14.11
C VAL A 146 9.39 1.00 -15.14
N THR A 147 8.87 0.71 -16.33
CA THR A 147 9.62 0.04 -17.41
C THR A 147 10.73 0.94 -17.97
N THR A 148 10.43 2.20 -18.29
CA THR A 148 11.40 3.12 -18.88
C THR A 148 12.49 3.54 -17.91
N SER A 149 12.18 3.59 -16.62
CA SER A 149 13.15 3.91 -15.57
C SER A 149 13.96 2.70 -15.10
N GLY A 150 13.73 1.51 -15.65
CA GLY A 150 14.45 0.28 -15.27
C GLY A 150 14.24 -0.15 -13.82
N ILE A 151 13.11 0.27 -13.21
CA ILE A 151 12.80 -0.05 -11.82
C ILE A 151 12.40 -1.54 -11.73
N ALA A 152 12.97 -2.27 -10.79
CA ALA A 152 12.66 -3.68 -10.56
C ALA A 152 11.29 -3.87 -9.86
N LEU A 153 10.23 -3.32 -10.44
CA LEU A 153 8.84 -3.45 -9.99
C LEU A 153 7.96 -3.85 -11.18
N GLN A 154 6.90 -4.57 -10.92
CA GLN A 154 5.92 -5.01 -11.91
C GLN A 154 4.50 -4.83 -11.37
N LEU A 155 3.58 -4.34 -12.22
CA LEU A 155 2.17 -4.27 -11.84
C LEU A 155 1.62 -5.66 -11.54
N ALA A 156 0.90 -5.76 -10.44
CA ALA A 156 0.18 -6.96 -10.05
C ALA A 156 -1.33 -6.67 -10.03
N PRO A 157 -2.17 -7.59 -10.52
CA PRO A 157 -3.60 -7.39 -10.47
C PRO A 157 -4.11 -7.40 -9.03
N ILE A 158 -4.99 -6.46 -8.72
CA ILE A 158 -5.89 -6.54 -7.57
C ILE A 158 -7.18 -7.10 -8.15
N GLU A 159 -7.47 -8.38 -7.86
CA GLU A 159 -8.62 -9.06 -8.44
C GLU A 159 -9.92 -8.30 -8.15
N THR A 160 -10.63 -7.92 -9.20
CA THR A 160 -11.99 -7.43 -9.11
C THR A 160 -12.91 -8.64 -9.12
N VAL A 161 -13.61 -8.91 -8.04
CA VAL A 161 -14.72 -9.87 -8.07
C VAL A 161 -15.76 -9.31 -9.03
N SER A 162 -15.87 -9.92 -10.21
CA SER A 162 -16.89 -9.58 -11.20
C SER A 162 -18.26 -9.94 -10.65
N THR A 163 -18.86 -9.03 -9.88
CA THR A 163 -20.30 -9.08 -9.64
C THR A 163 -20.96 -8.37 -10.82
N ASN A 164 -21.82 -9.07 -11.56
CA ASN A 164 -22.63 -8.55 -12.67
C ASN A 164 -23.70 -7.55 -12.17
N THR A 165 -23.35 -6.62 -11.33
CA THR A 165 -24.23 -5.54 -10.90
C THR A 165 -23.80 -4.27 -11.64
N PRO A 166 -24.72 -3.57 -12.34
CA PRO A 166 -24.38 -2.34 -13.02
C PRO A 166 -23.86 -1.35 -11.99
N GLN A 167 -22.61 -0.96 -12.17
CA GLN A 167 -21.91 0.02 -11.34
C GLN A 167 -22.60 1.37 -11.46
N SER A 168 -23.36 1.76 -10.44
CA SER A 168 -23.48 3.17 -10.14
C SER A 168 -22.13 3.58 -9.51
N ALA A 169 -21.20 3.96 -10.37
CA ALA A 169 -19.85 4.30 -10.01
C ALA A 169 -19.85 5.51 -9.07
N ASN A 170 -19.52 5.28 -7.81
CA ASN A 170 -18.98 6.33 -6.98
C ASN A 170 -17.56 6.64 -7.50
N GLN A 171 -17.46 7.55 -8.47
CA GLN A 171 -16.23 7.92 -9.17
C GLN A 171 -15.18 8.56 -8.26
N ASN A 172 -15.48 8.77 -6.98
CA ASN A 172 -14.58 9.36 -5.99
C ASN A 172 -13.93 8.34 -5.05
N ALA A 173 -14.16 7.04 -5.21
CA ALA A 173 -13.48 6.04 -4.39
C ALA A 173 -12.02 5.91 -4.81
N SER A 174 -11.10 6.10 -3.88
CA SER A 174 -9.67 5.87 -4.11
C SER A 174 -9.45 4.45 -4.62
N GLN A 175 -8.82 4.34 -5.79
CA GLN A 175 -8.44 3.05 -6.35
C GLN A 175 -7.01 2.74 -5.92
N TYR A 176 -6.67 1.46 -5.82
CA TYR A 176 -5.37 1.02 -5.36
C TYR A 176 -4.58 0.38 -6.49
N VAL A 177 -3.27 0.55 -6.42
CA VAL A 177 -2.31 -0.16 -7.26
C VAL A 177 -1.42 -1.04 -6.40
N MET A 178 -1.07 -2.20 -6.93
CA MET A 178 -0.09 -3.08 -6.34
C MET A 178 1.04 -3.34 -7.34
N LEU A 179 2.27 -3.19 -6.87
CA LEU A 179 3.48 -3.53 -7.60
C LEU A 179 4.20 -4.65 -6.86
N LEU A 180 4.84 -5.56 -7.56
CA LEU A 180 5.69 -6.60 -7.00
C LEU A 180 7.15 -6.30 -7.35
N ARG A 181 8.05 -6.50 -6.40
CA ARG A 181 9.47 -6.46 -6.69
C ARG A 181 9.88 -7.65 -7.54
N GLY A 182 10.50 -7.38 -8.70
CA GLY A 182 11.11 -8.40 -9.53
C GLY A 182 12.33 -9.05 -8.88
N ASP A 183 12.72 -10.23 -9.39
CA ASP A 183 13.86 -11.01 -8.88
C ASP A 183 15.21 -10.45 -9.33
N HIS A 184 15.25 -9.54 -10.29
CA HIS A 184 16.49 -8.92 -10.73
C HIS A 184 16.85 -7.74 -9.84
N PRO A 185 18.13 -7.66 -9.37
CA PRO A 185 18.63 -6.43 -8.79
C PRO A 185 18.51 -5.32 -9.84
N ALA A 186 18.09 -4.15 -9.42
CA ALA A 186 18.18 -2.95 -10.25
C ALA A 186 19.65 -2.75 -10.65
N PRO A 187 19.94 -2.40 -11.91
CA PRO A 187 21.30 -2.19 -12.38
C PRO A 187 22.02 -1.08 -11.60
#